data_ad069be1ad647e28276703a4a2611d28
#
_entry.id   ad069be1ad647e28276703a4a2611d28
#
_cell.length_a   1.000
_cell.length_b   1.000
_cell.length_c   1.000
_cell.angle_alpha   90.00
_cell.angle_beta   90.00
_cell.angle_gamma   90.00
#
_symmetry.space_group_name_H-M   'P 1'
#
loop_
_entity.id
_entity.type
_entity.pdbx_description
1 polymer ?
#
loop_
_entity_poly.entity_id
_entity_poly.type
_entity_poly.pdbx_seq_one_letter_code
_entity_poly.pdbx_strand_id
1 'polypeptide(L)'
;TLGVEKYTVSRVFTALEKDGYLNRMDSRHPRLEKLGEQTARKYAERMDIATNHLIYEGVTEAQACNDALYLSMYCSDETFEVIRSMEEQYRMKHLLRTYERFDGTILCNGLRDGQYLLPFIIYRETVKNGSNISMSNEGFIHPCTLSVTDGRGMILLKAQRVEKYSAMTGRKMSGKIKCLKYFDGSKFCEAQRNGDLISFP
;
A
#
# COMPACT_ATOMS: atom_id res chain seq x y z
N THR A 1 -33.80 -10.04 -5.87
CA THR A 1 -34.14 -10.27 -7.31
C THR A 1 -33.58 -9.12 -8.09
N LEU A 2 -32.72 -9.38 -9.08
CA LEU A 2 -32.02 -8.38 -9.89
C LEU A 2 -32.93 -7.55 -10.82
N GLY A 3 -34.26 -7.71 -10.78
CA GLY A 3 -35.21 -7.00 -11.65
C GLY A 3 -35.02 -7.22 -13.16
N VAL A 4 -34.22 -8.24 -13.54
CA VAL A 4 -33.85 -8.54 -14.92
C VAL A 4 -34.71 -9.70 -15.44
N GLU A 5 -35.20 -9.59 -16.67
CA GLU A 5 -35.99 -10.63 -17.30
C GLU A 5 -35.22 -11.94 -17.44
N LYS A 6 -35.89 -13.06 -17.18
CA LYS A 6 -35.32 -14.42 -17.24
C LYS A 6 -34.60 -14.75 -18.57
N TYR A 7 -35.12 -14.21 -19.68
CA TYR A 7 -34.53 -14.34 -21.00
C TYR A 7 -33.15 -13.65 -21.10
N THR A 8 -33.02 -12.45 -20.55
CA THR A 8 -31.77 -11.68 -20.54
C THR A 8 -30.69 -12.40 -19.73
N VAL A 9 -31.04 -12.95 -18.56
CA VAL A 9 -30.12 -13.75 -17.73
C VAL A 9 -29.62 -14.99 -18.49
N SER A 10 -30.52 -15.70 -19.19
CA SER A 10 -30.15 -16.89 -19.98
C SER A 10 -29.16 -16.55 -21.11
N ARG A 11 -29.37 -15.42 -21.81
CA ARG A 11 -28.46 -14.96 -22.89
C ARG A 11 -27.08 -14.61 -22.32
N VAL A 12 -27.02 -13.90 -21.20
CA VAL A 12 -25.76 -13.54 -20.55
C VAL A 12 -24.99 -14.80 -20.15
N PHE A 13 -25.66 -15.77 -19.52
CA PHE A 13 -25.02 -17.04 -19.13
C PHE A 13 -24.49 -17.82 -20.34
N THR A 14 -25.23 -17.83 -21.46
CA THR A 14 -24.78 -18.49 -22.69
C THR A 14 -23.56 -17.80 -23.27
N ALA A 15 -23.48 -16.46 -23.23
CA ALA A 15 -22.31 -15.72 -23.66
C ALA A 15 -21.09 -16.00 -22.76
N LEU A 16 -21.27 -15.96 -21.44
CA LEU A 16 -20.21 -16.24 -20.48
C LEU A 16 -19.65 -17.66 -20.57
N GLU A 17 -20.53 -18.64 -20.88
CA GLU A 17 -20.14 -20.03 -21.10
C GLU A 17 -19.32 -20.15 -22.41
N LYS A 18 -19.78 -19.53 -23.48
CA LYS A 18 -19.07 -19.49 -24.77
C LYS A 18 -17.68 -18.86 -24.65
N ASP A 19 -17.54 -17.83 -23.82
CA ASP A 19 -16.30 -17.10 -23.60
C ASP A 19 -15.41 -17.74 -22.52
N GLY A 20 -15.82 -18.91 -21.96
CA GLY A 20 -15.03 -19.70 -21.01
C GLY A 20 -15.02 -19.19 -19.58
N TYR A 21 -15.92 -18.28 -19.20
CA TYR A 21 -16.06 -17.78 -17.83
C TYR A 21 -16.90 -18.67 -16.94
N LEU A 22 -17.83 -19.42 -17.53
CA LEU A 22 -18.87 -20.15 -16.81
C LEU A 22 -19.02 -21.56 -17.37
N ASN A 23 -19.27 -22.54 -16.49
CA ASN A 23 -19.65 -23.90 -16.83
C ASN A 23 -21.10 -24.16 -16.41
N ARG A 24 -21.93 -24.64 -17.34
CA ARG A 24 -23.35 -24.95 -17.13
C ARG A 24 -23.69 -26.43 -17.32
N MET A 25 -22.74 -27.33 -17.11
CA MET A 25 -23.05 -28.79 -17.16
C MET A 25 -24.20 -29.13 -16.22
N ASP A 26 -24.30 -28.48 -15.06
CA ASP A 26 -25.52 -28.41 -14.26
C ASP A 26 -26.20 -27.04 -14.47
N SER A 27 -27.25 -27.00 -15.27
CA SER A 27 -27.96 -25.75 -15.57
C SER A 27 -28.64 -25.10 -14.38
N ARG A 28 -28.83 -25.84 -13.28
CA ARG A 28 -29.44 -25.35 -12.02
C ARG A 28 -28.37 -24.72 -11.11
N HIS A 29 -27.11 -25.16 -11.24
CA HIS A 29 -26.00 -24.71 -10.40
C HIS A 29 -24.79 -24.38 -11.30
N PRO A 30 -24.85 -23.30 -12.08
CA PRO A 30 -23.74 -22.87 -12.90
C PRO A 30 -22.50 -22.55 -12.02
N ARG A 31 -21.31 -22.92 -12.48
CA ARG A 31 -20.06 -22.68 -11.75
C ARG A 31 -19.13 -21.80 -12.58
N LEU A 32 -18.37 -20.96 -11.91
CA LEU A 32 -17.30 -20.20 -12.56
C LEU A 32 -16.16 -21.13 -12.95
N GLU A 33 -15.66 -20.97 -14.16
CA GLU A 33 -14.38 -21.54 -14.59
C GLU A 33 -13.23 -20.68 -14.05
N LYS A 34 -12.00 -21.18 -14.12
CA LYS A 34 -10.81 -20.48 -13.60
C LYS A 34 -10.70 -19.04 -14.13
N LEU A 35 -10.98 -18.83 -15.42
CA LEU A 35 -11.00 -17.50 -16.03
C LEU A 35 -12.09 -16.62 -15.42
N GLY A 36 -13.27 -17.19 -15.19
CA GLY A 36 -14.39 -16.49 -14.54
C GLY A 36 -14.10 -16.09 -13.12
N GLU A 37 -13.47 -16.98 -12.34
CA GLU A 37 -13.05 -16.66 -10.96
C GLU A 37 -12.02 -15.55 -10.90
N GLN A 38 -10.99 -15.60 -11.76
CA GLN A 38 -9.96 -14.56 -11.83
C GLN A 38 -10.55 -13.21 -12.19
N THR A 39 -11.43 -13.20 -13.21
CA THR A 39 -12.10 -11.98 -13.67
C THR A 39 -13.04 -11.41 -12.59
N ALA A 40 -13.83 -12.26 -11.96
CA ALA A 40 -14.73 -11.83 -10.88
C ALA A 40 -13.94 -11.24 -9.70
N ARG A 41 -12.82 -11.87 -9.30
CA ARG A 41 -11.94 -11.35 -8.25
C ARG A 41 -11.35 -9.98 -8.63
N LYS A 42 -10.86 -9.82 -9.87
CA LYS A 42 -10.34 -8.54 -10.37
C LYS A 42 -11.38 -7.43 -10.23
N TYR A 43 -12.60 -7.65 -10.68
CA TYR A 43 -13.65 -6.63 -10.60
C TYR A 43 -14.17 -6.38 -9.19
N ALA A 44 -14.26 -7.41 -8.35
CA ALA A 44 -14.63 -7.25 -6.94
C ALA A 44 -13.60 -6.39 -6.18
N GLU A 45 -12.30 -6.65 -6.39
CA GLU A 45 -11.23 -5.85 -5.82
C GLU A 45 -11.27 -4.40 -6.32
N ARG A 46 -11.46 -4.19 -7.62
CA ARG A 46 -11.60 -2.85 -8.21
C ARG A 46 -12.79 -2.09 -7.61
N MET A 47 -13.92 -2.76 -7.44
CA MET A 47 -15.12 -2.17 -6.85
C MET A 47 -14.87 -1.75 -5.40
N ASP A 48 -14.22 -2.59 -4.59
CA ASP A 48 -13.86 -2.27 -3.21
C ASP A 48 -12.94 -1.05 -3.12
N ILE A 49 -11.87 -1.00 -3.93
CA ILE A 49 -10.94 0.13 -3.99
C ILE A 49 -11.67 1.42 -4.40
N ALA A 50 -12.49 1.36 -5.47
CA ALA A 50 -13.20 2.54 -5.94
C ALA A 50 -14.22 3.06 -4.93
N THR A 51 -14.94 2.15 -4.25
CA THR A 51 -15.88 2.51 -3.18
C THR A 51 -15.18 3.25 -2.05
N ASN A 52 -14.08 2.69 -1.55
CA ASN A 52 -13.31 3.30 -0.46
C ASN A 52 -12.72 4.66 -0.88
N HIS A 53 -12.17 4.75 -2.09
CA HIS A 53 -11.65 6.01 -2.62
C HIS A 53 -12.75 7.09 -2.64
N LEU A 54 -13.92 6.79 -3.16
CA LEU A 54 -15.04 7.75 -3.23
C LEU A 54 -15.52 8.16 -1.84
N ILE A 55 -15.59 7.23 -0.88
CA ILE A 55 -15.93 7.54 0.51
C ILE A 55 -14.89 8.47 1.13
N TYR A 56 -13.60 8.24 0.90
CA TYR A 56 -12.53 9.12 1.39
C TYR A 56 -12.58 10.52 0.79
N GLU A 57 -13.06 10.65 -0.45
CA GLU A 57 -13.30 11.96 -1.10
C GLU A 57 -14.61 12.63 -0.66
N GLY A 58 -15.39 11.99 0.23
CA GLY A 58 -16.60 12.57 0.82
C GLY A 58 -17.91 12.18 0.13
N VAL A 59 -17.89 11.22 -0.78
CA VAL A 59 -19.12 10.67 -1.38
C VAL A 59 -19.82 9.78 -0.35
N THR A 60 -21.15 9.86 -0.29
CA THR A 60 -21.93 8.98 0.60
C THR A 60 -21.76 7.52 0.20
N GLU A 61 -21.77 6.61 1.18
CA GLU A 61 -21.56 5.16 0.95
C GLU A 61 -22.51 4.60 -0.13
N ALA A 62 -23.80 4.96 -0.08
CA ALA A 62 -24.78 4.49 -1.05
C ALA A 62 -24.45 4.92 -2.48
N GLN A 63 -24.03 6.18 -2.66
CA GLN A 63 -23.65 6.70 -3.98
C GLN A 63 -22.30 6.15 -4.42
N ALA A 64 -21.33 6.03 -3.48
CA ALA A 64 -20.01 5.47 -3.74
C ALA A 64 -20.10 4.03 -4.27
N CYS A 65 -20.95 3.17 -3.68
CA CYS A 65 -21.17 1.81 -4.17
C CYS A 65 -21.73 1.78 -5.60
N ASN A 66 -22.65 2.68 -5.93
CA ASN A 66 -23.21 2.75 -7.27
C ASN A 66 -22.17 3.20 -8.31
N ASP A 67 -21.43 4.27 -8.00
CA ASP A 67 -20.46 4.86 -8.92
C ASP A 67 -19.22 3.98 -9.06
N ALA A 68 -18.81 3.29 -8.00
CA ALA A 68 -17.70 2.34 -8.01
C ALA A 68 -17.92 1.19 -9.01
N LEU A 69 -19.16 0.77 -9.22
CA LEU A 69 -19.48 -0.23 -10.24
C LEU A 69 -19.04 0.24 -11.63
N TYR A 70 -19.37 1.48 -11.99
CA TYR A 70 -18.98 2.06 -13.29
C TYR A 70 -17.46 2.26 -13.38
N LEU A 71 -16.83 2.80 -12.34
CA LEU A 71 -15.38 2.97 -12.30
C LEU A 71 -14.65 1.63 -12.44
N SER A 72 -15.09 0.59 -11.74
CA SER A 72 -14.47 -0.73 -11.81
C SER A 72 -14.55 -1.36 -13.20
N MET A 73 -15.64 -1.13 -13.94
CA MET A 73 -15.89 -1.77 -15.24
C MET A 73 -15.36 -0.98 -16.42
N TYR A 74 -15.40 0.35 -16.38
CA TYR A 74 -15.16 1.19 -17.55
C TYR A 74 -13.88 2.01 -17.51
N CYS A 75 -13.24 2.19 -16.35
CA CYS A 75 -11.94 2.82 -16.30
C CYS A 75 -10.84 1.93 -16.89
N SER A 76 -9.93 2.55 -17.64
CA SER A 76 -8.70 1.89 -18.07
C SER A 76 -7.89 1.40 -16.88
N ASP A 77 -7.04 0.40 -17.06
CA ASP A 77 -6.15 -0.09 -16.01
C ASP A 77 -5.22 1.04 -15.50
N GLU A 78 -4.73 1.92 -16.39
CA GLU A 78 -3.90 3.07 -16.03
C GLU A 78 -4.63 4.05 -15.10
N THR A 79 -5.86 4.46 -15.46
CA THR A 79 -6.69 5.34 -14.60
C THR A 79 -6.98 4.66 -13.27
N PHE A 80 -7.24 3.36 -13.31
CA PHE A 80 -7.56 2.62 -12.10
C PHE A 80 -6.38 2.50 -11.13
N GLU A 81 -5.14 2.38 -11.63
CA GLU A 81 -3.94 2.39 -10.79
C GLU A 81 -3.74 3.74 -10.07
N VAL A 82 -4.15 4.86 -10.66
CA VAL A 82 -4.17 6.16 -9.98
C VAL A 82 -5.17 6.14 -8.82
N ILE A 83 -6.40 5.63 -9.05
CA ILE A 83 -7.43 5.50 -8.00
C ILE A 83 -6.93 4.61 -6.87
N ARG A 84 -6.32 3.46 -7.19
CA ARG A 84 -5.70 2.54 -6.23
C ARG A 84 -4.65 3.24 -5.36
N SER A 85 -3.72 3.94 -6.00
CA SER A 85 -2.65 4.66 -5.30
C SER A 85 -3.20 5.72 -4.34
N MET A 86 -4.23 6.46 -4.75
CA MET A 86 -4.87 7.47 -3.91
C MET A 86 -5.59 6.83 -2.71
N GLU A 87 -6.36 5.77 -2.94
CA GLU A 87 -7.05 5.03 -1.88
C GLU A 87 -6.07 4.49 -0.84
N GLU A 88 -4.95 3.91 -1.27
CA GLU A 88 -3.92 3.39 -0.38
C GLU A 88 -3.27 4.50 0.46
N GLN A 89 -3.00 5.66 -0.12
CA GLN A 89 -2.46 6.81 0.61
C GLN A 89 -3.45 7.30 1.68
N TYR A 90 -4.74 7.39 1.38
CA TYR A 90 -5.76 7.79 2.34
C TYR A 90 -5.94 6.76 3.46
N ARG A 91 -5.96 5.47 3.13
CA ARG A 91 -6.03 4.39 4.11
C ARG A 91 -4.86 4.44 5.08
N MET A 92 -3.64 4.59 4.58
CA MET A 92 -2.45 4.74 5.41
C MET A 92 -2.53 5.97 6.33
N LYS A 93 -2.94 7.13 5.80
CA LYS A 93 -3.14 8.34 6.60
C LYS A 93 -4.19 8.14 7.70
N HIS A 94 -5.28 7.47 7.38
CA HIS A 94 -6.34 7.19 8.36
C HIS A 94 -5.85 6.27 9.46
N LEU A 95 -5.18 5.18 9.14
CA LEU A 95 -4.58 4.27 10.11
C LEU A 95 -3.58 4.99 11.03
N LEU A 96 -2.68 5.80 10.47
CA LEU A 96 -1.70 6.55 11.25
C LEU A 96 -2.32 7.60 12.19
N ARG A 97 -3.48 8.18 11.84
CA ARG A 97 -4.19 9.15 12.69
C ARG A 97 -5.00 8.51 13.81
N THR A 98 -5.46 7.28 13.61
CA THR A 98 -6.33 6.58 14.56
C THR A 98 -5.55 6.04 15.76
N TYR A 99 -4.25 5.78 15.59
CA TYR A 99 -3.41 5.21 16.64
C TYR A 99 -2.32 6.20 17.08
N GLU A 100 -2.32 6.62 18.33
CA GLU A 100 -1.21 7.40 18.92
C GLU A 100 0.07 6.56 19.03
N ARG A 101 -0.08 5.27 19.30
CA ARG A 101 1.00 4.28 19.33
C ARG A 101 0.51 3.01 18.67
N PHE A 102 1.26 2.54 17.68
CA PHE A 102 0.97 1.28 16.99
C PHE A 102 2.27 0.53 16.75
N ASP A 103 2.20 -0.78 16.72
CA ASP A 103 3.28 -1.60 16.16
C ASP A 103 3.12 -1.74 14.64
N GLY A 104 4.20 -2.15 13.96
CA GLY A 104 4.19 -2.32 12.51
C GLY A 104 3.15 -3.35 12.02
N THR A 105 2.77 -4.29 12.86
CA THR A 105 1.80 -5.34 12.56
C THR A 105 0.41 -4.76 12.30
N ILE A 106 -0.03 -3.80 13.12
CA ILE A 106 -1.33 -3.13 12.93
C ILE A 106 -1.36 -2.41 11.57
N LEU A 107 -0.29 -1.67 11.25
CA LEU A 107 -0.18 -0.98 9.97
C LEU A 107 -0.20 -1.96 8.80
N CYS A 108 0.64 -2.99 8.84
CA CYS A 108 0.80 -3.93 7.74
C CYS A 108 -0.44 -4.80 7.51
N ASN A 109 -1.18 -5.17 8.56
CA ASN A 109 -2.45 -5.89 8.44
C ASN A 109 -3.58 -5.03 7.85
N GLY A 110 -3.48 -3.70 7.98
CA GLY A 110 -4.44 -2.76 7.39
C GLY A 110 -4.13 -2.39 5.93
N LEU A 111 -2.97 -2.79 5.40
CA LEU A 111 -2.52 -2.50 4.04
C LEU A 111 -2.61 -3.77 3.17
N ARG A 112 -2.83 -3.58 1.87
CA ARG A 112 -2.68 -4.65 0.87
C ARG A 112 -1.20 -4.92 0.62
N ASP A 113 -0.89 -6.06 0.02
CA ASP A 113 0.45 -6.35 -0.46
C ASP A 113 0.88 -5.32 -1.50
N GLY A 114 2.07 -4.76 -1.33
CA GLY A 114 2.56 -3.70 -2.20
C GLY A 114 3.71 -2.91 -1.60
N GLN A 115 4.05 -1.81 -2.27
CA GLN A 115 5.08 -0.87 -1.83
C GLN A 115 4.47 0.50 -1.58
N TYR A 116 4.77 1.07 -0.42
CA TYR A 116 4.24 2.34 0.04
C TYR A 116 5.37 3.30 0.36
N LEU A 117 5.19 4.58 0.01
CA LEU A 117 6.11 5.62 0.42
C LEU A 117 5.76 6.09 1.84
N LEU A 118 6.69 5.89 2.78
CA LEU A 118 6.50 6.20 4.19
C LEU A 118 7.41 7.37 4.58
N PRO A 119 6.86 8.55 4.93
CA PRO A 119 7.67 9.63 5.48
C PRO A 119 8.18 9.24 6.87
N PHE A 120 9.41 9.60 7.18
CA PHE A 120 10.02 9.33 8.48
C PHE A 120 10.94 10.46 8.92
N ILE A 121 11.21 10.54 10.20
CA ILE A 121 12.18 11.46 10.80
C ILE A 121 12.96 10.70 11.86
N ILE A 122 14.28 10.87 11.84
CA ILE A 122 15.16 10.29 12.86
C ILE A 122 15.49 11.38 13.89
N TYR A 123 15.05 11.13 15.12
CA TYR A 123 15.30 12.01 16.25
C TYR A 123 16.51 11.56 17.06
N ARG A 124 17.09 12.48 17.81
CA ARG A 124 18.06 12.17 18.87
C ARG A 124 17.30 11.71 20.12
N GLU A 125 17.82 10.73 20.79
CA GLU A 125 17.26 10.25 22.06
C GLU A 125 17.29 11.33 23.15
N THR A 126 18.36 12.10 23.20
CA THR A 126 18.57 13.16 24.19
C THR A 126 18.95 14.47 23.52
N VAL A 127 18.24 15.53 23.84
CA VAL A 127 18.51 16.88 23.34
C VAL A 127 18.71 17.83 24.52
N LYS A 128 19.87 18.46 24.60
CA LYS A 128 20.13 19.49 25.61
C LYS A 128 19.69 20.88 25.14
N ASN A 129 19.90 21.21 23.86
CA ASN A 129 19.53 22.49 23.26
C ASN A 129 19.40 22.33 21.73
N GLY A 130 18.48 23.06 21.11
CA GLY A 130 18.32 23.13 19.64
C GLY A 130 17.43 22.06 19.03
N SER A 131 17.66 21.73 17.76
CA SER A 131 16.87 20.74 17.02
C SER A 131 17.07 19.33 17.56
N ASN A 132 15.98 18.62 17.76
CA ASN A 132 15.99 17.20 18.13
C ASN A 132 16.18 16.24 16.94
N ILE A 133 16.23 16.76 15.71
CA ILE A 133 16.47 15.95 14.51
C ILE A 133 17.91 15.46 14.51
N SER A 134 18.12 14.16 14.29
CA SER A 134 19.44 13.57 14.19
C SER A 134 20.11 13.94 12.88
N MET A 135 21.43 14.12 12.91
CA MET A 135 22.23 14.23 11.65
C MET A 135 22.08 13.00 10.75
N SER A 136 21.78 11.85 11.32
CA SER A 136 21.51 10.62 10.56
C SER A 136 20.29 10.74 9.65
N ASN A 137 19.36 11.66 9.95
CA ASN A 137 18.20 11.88 9.10
C ASN A 137 18.58 12.30 7.68
N GLU A 138 19.61 13.13 7.53
CA GLU A 138 20.14 13.54 6.21
C GLU A 138 20.92 12.43 5.50
N GLY A 139 21.29 11.37 6.22
CA GLY A 139 22.02 10.23 5.67
C GLY A 139 21.13 9.26 4.88
N PHE A 140 19.85 9.55 4.74
CA PHE A 140 18.91 8.75 3.98
C PHE A 140 18.11 9.60 2.99
N ILE A 141 17.67 8.97 1.92
CA ILE A 141 16.70 9.56 0.97
C ILE A 141 15.30 9.45 1.58
N HIS A 142 14.55 10.54 1.52
CA HIS A 142 13.16 10.61 1.98
C HIS A 142 12.19 10.72 0.81
N PRO A 143 11.01 10.08 0.88
CA PRO A 143 10.55 9.13 1.90
C PRO A 143 11.25 7.77 1.78
N CYS A 144 11.10 6.89 2.80
CA CYS A 144 11.49 5.49 2.69
C CYS A 144 10.38 4.66 2.02
N THR A 145 10.69 3.41 1.71
CA THR A 145 9.69 2.45 1.21
C THR A 145 9.33 1.45 2.29
N LEU A 146 8.03 1.26 2.52
CA LEU A 146 7.48 0.13 3.25
C LEU A 146 7.01 -0.91 2.22
N SER A 147 7.57 -2.10 2.23
CA SER A 147 7.10 -3.24 1.43
C SER A 147 6.24 -4.13 2.31
N VAL A 148 4.99 -4.36 1.93
CA VAL A 148 4.05 -5.23 2.66
C VAL A 148 3.83 -6.49 1.84
N THR A 149 3.92 -7.65 2.50
CA THR A 149 3.63 -8.96 1.92
C THR A 149 3.03 -9.85 3.01
N ASP A 150 1.86 -10.40 2.77
CA ASP A 150 1.11 -11.26 3.71
C ASP A 150 0.99 -10.64 5.11
N GLY A 151 0.66 -9.35 5.19
CA GLY A 151 0.52 -8.61 6.46
C GLY A 151 1.83 -8.33 7.20
N ARG A 152 2.98 -8.62 6.57
CA ARG A 152 4.31 -8.33 7.13
C ARG A 152 4.96 -7.18 6.39
N GLY A 153 5.55 -6.26 7.15
CA GLY A 153 6.23 -5.10 6.61
C GLY A 153 7.75 -5.26 6.58
N MET A 154 8.36 -4.65 5.58
CA MET A 154 9.80 -4.47 5.48
C MET A 154 10.09 -3.01 5.16
N ILE A 155 10.80 -2.33 6.04
CA ILE A 155 11.26 -0.96 5.80
C ILE A 155 12.51 -1.01 4.93
N LEU A 156 12.54 -0.18 3.88
CA LEU A 156 13.67 -0.03 2.98
C LEU A 156 14.14 1.43 2.99
N LEU A 157 15.30 1.66 3.58
CA LEU A 157 15.96 2.97 3.66
C LEU A 157 17.08 3.03 2.64
N LYS A 158 17.12 4.06 1.80
CA LYS A 158 18.23 4.27 0.87
C LYS A 158 19.21 5.27 1.45
N ALA A 159 20.41 4.77 1.80
CA ALA A 159 21.48 5.59 2.36
C ALA A 159 22.12 6.48 1.30
N GLN A 160 22.35 7.75 1.64
CA GLN A 160 23.03 8.71 0.80
C GLN A 160 24.27 9.28 1.49
N ARG A 161 25.17 9.87 0.69
CA ARG A 161 26.33 10.56 1.20
C ARG A 161 25.92 11.93 1.74
N VAL A 162 26.36 12.25 2.94
CA VAL A 162 26.19 13.57 3.55
C VAL A 162 27.52 14.29 3.52
N GLU A 163 27.52 15.54 3.10
CA GLU A 163 28.67 16.41 3.08
C GLU A 163 28.39 17.63 3.97
N LYS A 164 29.23 17.87 4.96
CA LYS A 164 29.13 19.03 5.86
C LYS A 164 30.52 19.63 6.15
N TYR A 165 30.52 20.93 6.41
CA TYR A 165 31.71 21.59 6.91
C TYR A 165 31.78 21.44 8.44
N SER A 166 32.94 21.05 8.93
CA SER A 166 33.20 21.03 10.38
C SER A 166 33.25 22.45 10.92
N ALA A 167 32.41 22.74 11.91
CA ALA A 167 32.39 24.03 12.59
C ALA A 167 33.75 24.36 13.31
N MET A 168 34.49 23.32 13.73
CA MET A 168 35.74 23.47 14.43
C MET A 168 36.94 23.65 13.48
N THR A 169 36.96 23.00 12.33
CA THR A 169 38.12 22.94 11.45
C THR A 169 37.93 23.62 10.10
N GLY A 170 36.69 24.03 9.75
CA GLY A 170 36.35 24.56 8.44
C GLY A 170 36.47 23.54 7.28
N ARG A 171 36.90 22.32 7.57
CA ARG A 171 37.13 21.30 6.55
C ARG A 171 35.82 20.63 6.12
N LYS A 172 35.71 20.36 4.83
CA LYS A 172 34.60 19.55 4.28
C LYS A 172 34.76 18.10 4.74
N MET A 173 33.76 17.63 5.46
CA MET A 173 33.65 16.24 5.90
C MET A 173 32.57 15.55 5.07
N SER A 174 32.83 14.33 4.68
CA SER A 174 31.79 13.53 4.00
C SER A 174 31.68 12.16 4.68
N GLY A 175 30.46 11.68 4.81
CA GLY A 175 30.17 10.40 5.43
C GLY A 175 28.97 9.73 4.80
N LYS A 176 28.88 8.43 5.00
CA LYS A 176 27.73 7.60 4.61
C LYS A 176 27.42 6.65 5.75
N ILE A 177 26.14 6.45 6.02
CA ILE A 177 25.70 5.48 7.03
C ILE A 177 26.13 4.09 6.59
N LYS A 178 26.91 3.41 7.44
CA LYS A 178 27.44 2.07 7.14
C LYS A 178 26.61 0.97 7.79
N CYS A 179 26.04 1.21 8.95
CA CYS A 179 25.30 0.26 9.75
C CYS A 179 24.09 0.95 10.38
N LEU A 180 22.99 0.23 10.47
CA LEU A 180 21.79 0.62 11.20
C LEU A 180 21.39 -0.55 12.10
N LYS A 181 21.02 -0.25 13.33
CA LYS A 181 20.39 -1.21 14.23
C LYS A 181 18.96 -0.77 14.51
N TYR A 182 18.06 -1.71 14.52
CA TYR A 182 16.66 -1.52 14.90
C TYR A 182 16.34 -2.35 16.14
N PHE A 183 15.35 -1.91 16.90
CA PHE A 183 14.88 -2.63 18.08
C PHE A 183 13.71 -3.52 17.70
N ASP A 184 13.83 -4.84 17.91
CA ASP A 184 12.85 -5.84 17.52
C ASP A 184 11.74 -6.06 18.57
N GLY A 185 11.71 -5.23 19.62
CA GLY A 185 10.84 -5.36 20.78
C GLY A 185 11.53 -5.99 21.99
N SER A 186 12.68 -6.66 21.80
CA SER A 186 13.47 -7.30 22.87
C SER A 186 14.94 -6.88 22.89
N LYS A 187 15.55 -6.72 21.72
CA LYS A 187 16.98 -6.41 21.56
C LYS A 187 17.24 -5.58 20.30
N PHE A 188 18.46 -5.01 20.22
CA PHE A 188 18.93 -4.35 19.01
C PHE A 188 19.50 -5.38 18.02
N CYS A 189 18.89 -5.44 16.84
CA CYS A 189 19.30 -6.28 15.72
C CYS A 189 19.94 -5.43 14.63
N GLU A 190 20.89 -6.00 13.90
CA GLU A 190 21.47 -5.34 12.72
C GLU A 190 20.51 -5.42 11.54
N ALA A 191 20.28 -4.27 10.89
CA ALA A 191 19.54 -4.21 9.65
C ALA A 191 20.34 -4.84 8.51
N GLN A 192 19.67 -5.52 7.59
CA GLN A 192 20.29 -6.07 6.41
C GLN A 192 20.73 -4.94 5.46
N ARG A 193 21.86 -5.14 4.79
CA ARG A 193 22.38 -4.14 3.86
C ARG A 193 22.70 -4.77 2.50
N ASN A 194 22.21 -4.14 1.45
CA ASN A 194 22.56 -4.46 0.07
C ASN A 194 22.94 -3.16 -0.66
N GLY A 195 24.24 -2.92 -0.81
CA GLY A 195 24.76 -1.67 -1.36
C GLY A 195 24.34 -0.45 -0.53
N ASP A 196 23.50 0.41 -1.11
CA ASP A 196 22.97 1.60 -0.46
C ASP A 196 21.62 1.37 0.20
N LEU A 197 20.99 0.23 -0.02
CA LEU A 197 19.72 -0.14 0.57
C LEU A 197 19.94 -0.83 1.91
N ILE A 198 19.25 -0.32 2.93
CA ILE A 198 19.22 -0.88 4.28
C ILE A 198 17.79 -1.30 4.56
N SER A 199 17.57 -2.54 4.99
CA SER A 199 16.25 -3.10 5.22
C SER A 199 16.13 -3.78 6.58
N PHE A 200 14.95 -3.68 7.17
CA PHE A 200 14.57 -4.33 8.44
C PHE A 200 13.05 -4.48 8.53
N PRO A 201 12.55 -5.50 9.26
CA PRO A 201 11.11 -5.69 9.46
C PRO A 201 10.47 -4.60 10.29
#